data_6b3541d7b11ccb8737a677befc73da27
#
_entry.id   6b3541d7b11ccb8737a677befc73da27
#
_cell.length_a   1.000
_cell.length_b   1.000
_cell.length_c   1.000
_cell.angle_alpha   90.00
_cell.angle_beta   90.00
_cell.angle_gamma   90.00
#
_symmetry.space_group_name_H-M   'P 1'
#
loop_
_entity.id
_entity.type
_entity.pdbx_description
1 polymer ?
#
loop_
_entity_poly.entity_id
_entity_poly.type
_entity_poly.pdbx_seq_one_letter_code
_entity_poly.pdbx_strand_id
1 'polypeptide(L)'
;MELAQHFYINANMIIAIILSIVLGFALGLEREITNKFAGLRTHMLVCIGSCVFTLLSIYAFPLAATADNPAGFGDPARIAAQVLTGIGFIGGGTVLRQGATVSGLTTAATLWVAAAIGMCCGCESYTLAIIVTILTVTVLVLIRIFEKEIIRKDLILKKHMKAIILCNNNDIHEIYAHLNQKFETIHEISKKKAQNTDNFSKITIRTEIKAASPINKMTQILNEIPNIDIIAVQEIYE
;
A
#
# COMPACT_ATOMS: atom_id res chain seq x y z
N MET A 1 -20.73 39.32 -29.91
CA MET A 1 -21.41 38.53 -28.89
C MET A 1 -21.73 37.17 -29.48
N GLU A 2 -20.68 36.35 -29.74
CA GLU A 2 -20.77 34.97 -30.23
C GLU A 2 -19.70 34.12 -29.50
N LEU A 3 -19.84 34.08 -28.16
CA LEU A 3 -18.91 33.35 -27.29
C LEU A 3 -19.44 31.99 -26.84
N ALA A 4 -20.32 31.40 -27.63
CA ALA A 4 -20.75 30.02 -27.42
C ALA A 4 -20.50 29.25 -28.68
N GLN A 5 -19.22 28.97 -29.01
CA GLN A 5 -18.95 27.78 -29.80
C GLN A 5 -19.46 26.61 -28.97
N HIS A 6 -20.58 26.05 -29.41
CA HIS A 6 -21.18 24.89 -28.75
C HIS A 6 -20.12 23.77 -28.71
N PHE A 7 -19.70 23.38 -27.49
CA PHE A 7 -18.89 22.20 -27.28
C PHE A 7 -19.73 20.98 -27.71
N TYR A 8 -19.52 20.54 -28.94
CA TYR A 8 -20.21 19.36 -29.45
C TYR A 8 -19.43 18.12 -29.01
N ILE A 9 -20.10 17.26 -28.24
CA ILE A 9 -19.59 15.94 -27.89
C ILE A 9 -19.51 15.12 -29.18
N ASN A 10 -18.31 14.75 -29.58
CA ASN A 10 -18.12 13.85 -30.73
C ASN A 10 -17.90 12.41 -30.26
N ALA A 11 -18.02 11.44 -31.19
CA ALA A 11 -17.87 10.03 -30.88
C ALA A 11 -16.49 9.69 -30.27
N ASN A 12 -15.42 10.39 -30.67
CA ASN A 12 -14.07 10.17 -30.14
C ASN A 12 -13.97 10.52 -28.65
N MET A 13 -14.63 11.57 -28.20
CA MET A 13 -14.67 11.95 -26.78
C MET A 13 -15.38 10.87 -25.94
N ILE A 14 -16.46 10.30 -26.45
CA ILE A 14 -17.17 9.21 -25.78
C ILE A 14 -16.28 7.98 -25.69
N ILE A 15 -15.60 7.63 -26.77
CA ILE A 15 -14.63 6.51 -26.81
C ILE A 15 -13.51 6.76 -25.81
N ALA A 16 -12.95 7.97 -25.75
CA ALA A 16 -11.89 8.34 -24.80
C ALA A 16 -12.33 8.12 -23.35
N ILE A 17 -13.54 8.58 -23.00
CA ILE A 17 -14.09 8.41 -21.64
C ILE A 17 -14.34 6.94 -21.32
N ILE A 18 -14.97 6.17 -22.23
CA ILE A 18 -15.24 4.76 -22.01
C ILE A 18 -13.92 3.98 -21.85
N LEU A 19 -12.93 4.25 -22.70
CA LEU A 19 -11.64 3.59 -22.63
C LEU A 19 -10.92 3.93 -21.33
N SER A 20 -10.98 5.19 -20.88
CA SER A 20 -10.38 5.59 -19.58
C SER A 20 -11.01 4.84 -18.40
N ILE A 21 -12.32 4.57 -18.44
CA ILE A 21 -13.01 3.74 -17.44
C ILE A 21 -12.46 2.31 -17.45
N VAL A 22 -12.37 1.69 -18.64
CA VAL A 22 -11.91 0.30 -18.79
C VAL A 22 -10.46 0.13 -18.34
N LEU A 23 -9.58 1.05 -18.73
CA LEU A 23 -8.16 0.99 -18.34
C LEU A 23 -7.97 1.30 -16.84
N GLY A 24 -8.72 2.27 -16.30
CA GLY A 24 -8.76 2.55 -14.86
C GLY A 24 -9.31 1.38 -14.06
N PHE A 25 -10.32 0.66 -14.57
CA PHE A 25 -10.83 -0.57 -13.98
C PHE A 25 -9.75 -1.65 -13.95
N ALA A 26 -9.03 -1.89 -15.05
CA ALA A 26 -7.99 -2.91 -15.12
C ALA A 26 -6.88 -2.67 -14.07
N LEU A 27 -6.42 -1.43 -13.94
CA LEU A 27 -5.43 -1.05 -12.93
C LEU A 27 -5.98 -1.14 -11.49
N GLY A 28 -7.21 -0.62 -11.28
CA GLY A 28 -7.86 -0.61 -9.97
C GLY A 28 -8.23 -2.01 -9.47
N LEU A 29 -8.53 -2.94 -10.39
CA LEU A 29 -8.86 -4.34 -10.06
C LEU A 29 -7.68 -5.04 -9.38
N GLU A 30 -6.46 -4.87 -9.89
CA GLU A 30 -5.25 -5.41 -9.25
C GLU A 30 -5.07 -4.86 -7.85
N ARG A 31 -5.34 -3.55 -7.65
CA ARG A 31 -5.25 -2.89 -6.33
C ARG A 31 -6.32 -3.37 -5.36
N GLU A 32 -7.54 -3.59 -5.82
CA GLU A 32 -8.65 -4.14 -5.02
C GLU A 32 -8.35 -5.57 -4.56
N ILE A 33 -7.95 -6.45 -5.48
CA ILE A 33 -7.60 -7.85 -5.17
C ILE A 33 -6.44 -7.93 -4.16
N THR A 34 -5.55 -6.95 -4.17
CA THR A 34 -4.39 -6.89 -3.25
C THR A 34 -4.66 -6.13 -1.96
N ASN A 35 -5.91 -5.72 -1.70
CA ASN A 35 -6.33 -4.97 -0.50
C ASN A 35 -5.48 -3.72 -0.25
N LYS A 36 -5.24 -2.90 -1.29
CA LYS A 36 -4.52 -1.63 -1.17
C LYS A 36 -5.47 -0.49 -0.83
N PHE A 37 -4.97 0.60 -0.23
CA PHE A 37 -5.77 1.75 0.25
C PHE A 37 -6.64 2.38 -0.83
N ALA A 38 -6.15 2.51 -2.08
CA ALA A 38 -6.94 2.94 -3.23
C ALA A 38 -7.15 1.74 -4.16
N GLY A 39 -8.39 1.36 -4.37
CA GLY A 39 -8.82 0.23 -5.20
C GLY A 39 -9.50 0.68 -6.49
N LEU A 40 -10.45 -0.13 -6.93
CA LEU A 40 -11.15 -0.06 -8.20
C LEU A 40 -11.79 1.32 -8.44
N ARG A 41 -12.64 1.76 -7.51
CA ARG A 41 -13.39 3.03 -7.64
C ARG A 41 -12.48 4.23 -7.80
N THR A 42 -11.43 4.29 -7.00
CA THR A 42 -10.49 5.42 -6.99
C THR A 42 -9.75 5.53 -8.31
N HIS A 43 -9.20 4.42 -8.82
CA HIS A 43 -8.46 4.42 -10.10
C HIS A 43 -9.35 4.76 -11.29
N MET A 44 -10.57 4.23 -11.35
CA MET A 44 -11.54 4.58 -12.39
C MET A 44 -11.87 6.07 -12.37
N LEU A 45 -12.19 6.63 -11.21
CA LEU A 45 -12.54 8.05 -11.09
C LEU A 45 -11.36 8.97 -11.43
N VAL A 46 -10.14 8.61 -11.06
CA VAL A 46 -8.94 9.36 -11.44
C VAL A 46 -8.71 9.32 -12.95
N CYS A 47 -8.85 8.17 -13.60
CA CYS A 47 -8.74 8.05 -15.07
C CYS A 47 -9.80 8.88 -15.78
N ILE A 48 -11.07 8.79 -15.36
CA ILE A 48 -12.18 9.55 -15.96
C ILE A 48 -11.92 11.06 -15.78
N GLY A 49 -11.63 11.50 -14.57
CA GLY A 49 -11.40 12.91 -14.26
C GLY A 49 -10.24 13.48 -15.07
N SER A 50 -9.13 12.78 -15.14
CA SER A 50 -7.96 13.21 -15.94
C SER A 50 -8.26 13.24 -17.44
N CYS A 51 -9.02 12.27 -17.97
CA CYS A 51 -9.48 12.24 -19.35
C CYS A 51 -10.36 13.47 -19.65
N VAL A 52 -11.38 13.72 -18.83
CA VAL A 52 -12.30 14.85 -19.01
C VAL A 52 -11.58 16.20 -18.90
N PHE A 53 -10.68 16.38 -17.91
CA PHE A 53 -9.91 17.61 -17.82
C PHE A 53 -9.01 17.83 -19.03
N THR A 54 -8.45 16.79 -19.61
CA THR A 54 -7.65 16.87 -20.84
C THR A 54 -8.51 17.24 -22.03
N LEU A 55 -9.68 16.62 -22.19
CA LEU A 55 -10.63 16.97 -23.25
C LEU A 55 -11.09 18.43 -23.14
N LEU A 56 -11.41 18.90 -21.91
CA LEU A 56 -11.76 20.28 -21.68
C LEU A 56 -10.60 21.23 -22.02
N SER A 57 -9.37 20.84 -21.69
CA SER A 57 -8.18 21.63 -21.99
C SER A 57 -7.97 21.82 -23.51
N ILE A 58 -8.26 20.80 -24.29
CA ILE A 58 -8.09 20.81 -25.74
C ILE A 58 -9.25 21.51 -26.46
N TYR A 59 -10.49 21.22 -26.05
CA TYR A 59 -11.66 21.53 -26.85
C TYR A 59 -12.58 22.63 -26.28
N ALA A 60 -12.58 22.86 -24.97
CA ALA A 60 -13.59 23.72 -24.36
C ALA A 60 -13.18 25.20 -24.25
N PHE A 61 -11.90 25.53 -24.32
CA PHE A 61 -11.38 26.87 -24.09
C PHE A 61 -10.57 27.39 -25.28
N PRO A 62 -11.19 27.63 -26.46
CA PRO A 62 -10.51 28.31 -27.53
C PRO A 62 -10.21 29.74 -27.06
N LEU A 63 -8.97 30.17 -27.12
CA LEU A 63 -8.62 31.57 -26.87
C LEU A 63 -9.11 32.43 -28.03
N ALA A 64 -9.73 33.55 -27.69
CA ALA A 64 -9.99 34.59 -28.67
C ALA A 64 -8.65 35.04 -29.30
N ALA A 65 -8.64 35.23 -30.62
CA ALA A 65 -7.48 35.80 -31.31
C ALA A 65 -7.14 37.17 -30.72
N THR A 66 -5.90 37.34 -30.31
CA THR A 66 -5.36 38.63 -29.83
C THR A 66 -4.32 39.13 -30.80
N ALA A 67 -3.89 40.40 -30.68
CA ALA A 67 -2.83 40.96 -31.51
C ALA A 67 -1.51 40.19 -31.39
N ASP A 68 -1.24 39.64 -30.20
CA ASP A 68 -0.06 38.84 -29.90
C ASP A 68 -0.21 37.35 -30.26
N ASN A 69 -1.44 36.89 -30.45
CA ASN A 69 -1.79 35.51 -30.85
C ASN A 69 -2.92 35.54 -31.90
N PRO A 70 -2.61 35.86 -33.15
CA PRO A 70 -3.62 35.96 -34.19
C PRO A 70 -4.35 34.67 -34.52
N ALA A 71 -3.76 33.52 -34.19
CA ALA A 71 -4.35 32.22 -34.39
C ALA A 71 -5.45 31.85 -33.33
N GLY A 72 -5.52 32.62 -32.21
CA GLY A 72 -6.54 32.44 -31.19
C GLY A 72 -6.47 31.12 -30.42
N PHE A 73 -5.37 30.39 -30.51
CA PHE A 73 -5.22 29.12 -29.82
C PHE A 73 -4.78 29.31 -28.39
N GLY A 74 -5.54 28.72 -27.46
CA GLY A 74 -5.13 28.54 -26.07
C GLY A 74 -3.96 27.57 -25.97
N ASP A 75 -3.30 27.61 -24.84
CA ASP A 75 -2.37 26.56 -24.48
C ASP A 75 -3.19 25.31 -24.05
N PRO A 76 -3.28 24.28 -24.91
CA PRO A 76 -4.08 23.10 -24.60
C PRO A 76 -3.47 22.24 -23.47
N ALA A 77 -2.26 22.54 -23.04
CA ALA A 77 -1.61 21.86 -21.93
C ALA A 77 -1.96 22.46 -20.58
N ARG A 78 -2.53 23.65 -20.50
CA ARG A 78 -2.68 24.42 -19.26
C ARG A 78 -3.52 23.72 -18.21
N ILE A 79 -4.73 23.24 -18.54
CA ILE A 79 -5.62 22.53 -17.59
C ILE A 79 -5.07 21.12 -17.36
N ALA A 80 -4.61 20.45 -18.41
CA ALA A 80 -4.01 19.14 -18.31
C ALA A 80 -2.78 19.13 -17.38
N ALA A 81 -1.94 20.16 -17.42
CA ALA A 81 -0.79 20.30 -16.52
C ALA A 81 -1.22 20.37 -15.04
N GLN A 82 -2.37 20.98 -14.74
CA GLN A 82 -2.89 21.05 -13.36
C GLN A 82 -3.37 19.68 -12.83
N VAL A 83 -3.67 18.71 -13.70
CA VAL A 83 -3.97 17.34 -13.28
C VAL A 83 -2.80 16.76 -12.50
N LEU A 84 -1.55 16.96 -12.95
CA LEU A 84 -0.36 16.47 -12.27
C LEU A 84 -0.20 17.08 -10.88
N THR A 85 -0.51 18.36 -10.73
CA THR A 85 -0.49 19.02 -9.41
C THR A 85 -1.59 18.47 -8.51
N GLY A 86 -2.82 18.35 -9.02
CA GLY A 86 -3.99 17.86 -8.26
C GLY A 86 -3.84 16.41 -7.80
N ILE A 87 -3.32 15.53 -8.65
CA ILE A 87 -3.11 14.13 -8.28
C ILE A 87 -2.01 13.99 -7.22
N GLY A 88 -1.05 14.91 -7.16
CA GLY A 88 -0.05 14.97 -6.11
C GLY A 88 -0.67 15.13 -4.71
N PHE A 89 -1.72 15.94 -4.59
CA PHE A 89 -2.47 16.10 -3.34
C PHE A 89 -3.20 14.82 -2.95
N ILE A 90 -3.89 14.18 -3.89
CA ILE A 90 -4.60 12.90 -3.65
C ILE A 90 -3.60 11.80 -3.29
N GLY A 91 -2.51 11.68 -4.05
CA GLY A 91 -1.44 10.73 -3.80
C GLY A 91 -0.79 10.92 -2.43
N GLY A 92 -0.48 12.16 -2.07
CA GLY A 92 0.04 12.51 -0.74
C GLY A 92 -0.91 12.12 0.40
N GLY A 93 -2.22 12.26 0.17
CA GLY A 93 -3.26 11.84 1.13
C GLY A 93 -3.33 10.32 1.37
N THR A 94 -2.75 9.50 0.47
CA THR A 94 -2.68 8.04 0.65
C THR A 94 -1.42 7.57 1.38
N VAL A 95 -0.46 8.47 1.61
CA VAL A 95 0.81 8.15 2.29
C VAL A 95 0.65 8.36 3.78
N LEU A 96 0.81 7.28 4.55
CA LEU A 96 0.70 7.29 6.00
C LEU A 96 2.07 6.99 6.62
N ARG A 97 2.47 7.80 7.59
CA ARG A 97 3.67 7.57 8.38
C ARG A 97 3.29 7.12 9.79
N GLN A 98 3.82 5.98 10.20
CA GLN A 98 3.65 5.42 11.54
C GLN A 98 5.03 5.14 12.13
N GLY A 99 5.54 6.07 12.92
CA GLY A 99 6.91 6.00 13.45
C GLY A 99 7.96 6.03 12.33
N ALA A 100 8.76 4.99 12.21
CA ALA A 100 9.79 4.82 11.17
C ALA A 100 9.24 4.23 9.85
N THR A 101 8.04 3.65 9.86
CA THR A 101 7.43 3.02 8.68
C THR A 101 6.60 4.00 7.87
N VAL A 102 6.73 3.94 6.53
CA VAL A 102 5.92 4.70 5.57
C VAL A 102 5.16 3.72 4.70
N SER A 103 3.84 3.86 4.66
CA SER A 103 2.94 3.04 3.84
C SER A 103 2.22 3.90 2.80
N GLY A 104 1.69 3.27 1.73
CA GLY A 104 0.90 3.97 0.71
C GLY A 104 1.69 4.53 -0.48
N LEU A 105 3.03 4.50 -0.48
CA LEU A 105 3.86 5.04 -1.58
C LEU A 105 3.52 4.42 -2.94
N THR A 106 3.39 3.09 -3.01
CA THR A 106 2.98 2.40 -4.25
C THR A 106 1.58 2.81 -4.68
N THR A 107 0.66 3.02 -3.73
CA THR A 107 -0.70 3.49 -4.02
C THR A 107 -0.67 4.89 -4.63
N ALA A 108 0.10 5.82 -4.05
CA ALA A 108 0.28 7.16 -4.59
C ALA A 108 0.84 7.12 -6.03
N ALA A 109 1.86 6.28 -6.27
CA ALA A 109 2.44 6.09 -7.61
C ALA A 109 1.43 5.54 -8.61
N THR A 110 0.60 4.56 -8.23
CA THR A 110 -0.42 3.99 -9.14
C THR A 110 -1.54 4.98 -9.46
N LEU A 111 -1.93 5.86 -8.53
CA LEU A 111 -2.87 6.95 -8.80
C LEU A 111 -2.29 7.96 -9.80
N TRP A 112 -1.00 8.26 -9.68
CA TRP A 112 -0.30 9.12 -10.61
C TRP A 112 -0.27 8.55 -12.03
N VAL A 113 -0.01 7.25 -12.17
CA VAL A 113 -0.09 6.52 -13.45
C VAL A 113 -1.53 6.47 -13.98
N ALA A 114 -2.53 6.26 -13.11
CA ALA A 114 -3.95 6.29 -13.51
C ALA A 114 -4.34 7.64 -14.12
N ALA A 115 -3.86 8.76 -13.54
CA ALA A 115 -4.05 10.08 -14.12
C ALA A 115 -3.41 10.20 -15.51
N ALA A 116 -2.18 9.71 -15.68
CA ALA A 116 -1.49 9.71 -16.96
C ALA A 116 -2.24 8.89 -18.03
N ILE A 117 -2.78 7.71 -17.68
CA ILE A 117 -3.61 6.89 -18.57
C ILE A 117 -4.86 7.67 -19.00
N GLY A 118 -5.54 8.33 -18.08
CA GLY A 118 -6.69 9.18 -18.39
C GLY A 118 -6.35 10.33 -19.33
N MET A 119 -5.21 11.02 -19.11
CA MET A 119 -4.70 12.07 -19.98
C MET A 119 -4.40 11.53 -21.40
N CYS A 120 -3.77 10.36 -21.51
CA CYS A 120 -3.52 9.72 -22.81
C CYS A 120 -4.82 9.45 -23.56
N CYS A 121 -5.87 8.98 -22.87
CA CYS A 121 -7.19 8.79 -23.48
C CYS A 121 -7.77 10.14 -23.96
N GLY A 122 -7.69 11.19 -23.14
CA GLY A 122 -8.16 12.54 -23.48
C GLY A 122 -7.42 13.18 -24.66
N CYS A 123 -6.14 12.81 -24.87
CA CYS A 123 -5.36 13.20 -26.06
C CYS A 123 -5.54 12.25 -27.26
N GLU A 124 -6.51 11.34 -27.23
CA GLU A 124 -6.74 10.32 -28.25
C GLU A 124 -5.52 9.39 -28.51
N SER A 125 -4.56 9.36 -27.61
CA SER A 125 -3.36 8.50 -27.65
C SER A 125 -3.66 7.12 -27.06
N TYR A 126 -4.66 6.43 -27.62
CA TYR A 126 -5.20 5.17 -27.07
C TYR A 126 -4.16 4.06 -26.99
N THR A 127 -3.30 3.94 -28.00
CA THR A 127 -2.23 2.92 -28.02
C THR A 127 -1.29 3.10 -26.83
N LEU A 128 -0.88 4.33 -26.55
CA LEU A 128 -0.02 4.64 -25.38
C LEU A 128 -0.74 4.33 -24.07
N ALA A 129 -2.02 4.70 -23.95
CA ALA A 129 -2.82 4.40 -22.75
C ALA A 129 -2.88 2.89 -22.47
N ILE A 130 -3.12 2.07 -23.51
CA ILE A 130 -3.16 0.61 -23.39
C ILE A 130 -1.79 0.04 -23.00
N ILE A 131 -0.71 0.46 -23.67
CA ILE A 131 0.64 -0.01 -23.38
C ILE A 131 1.02 0.32 -21.93
N VAL A 132 0.81 1.56 -21.47
CA VAL A 132 1.11 1.98 -20.10
C VAL A 132 0.31 1.18 -19.09
N THR A 133 -0.97 0.90 -19.35
CA THR A 133 -1.81 0.10 -18.47
C THR A 133 -1.27 -1.33 -18.34
N ILE A 134 -0.98 -1.99 -19.50
CA ILE A 134 -0.44 -3.35 -19.51
C ILE A 134 0.90 -3.41 -18.76
N LEU A 135 1.82 -2.50 -19.04
CA LEU A 135 3.12 -2.45 -18.37
C LEU A 135 2.97 -2.24 -16.87
N THR A 136 2.10 -1.32 -16.45
CA THR A 136 1.88 -1.03 -15.03
C THR A 136 1.32 -2.24 -14.30
N VAL A 137 0.27 -2.87 -14.83
CA VAL A 137 -0.32 -4.08 -14.21
C VAL A 137 0.71 -5.20 -14.18
N THR A 138 1.48 -5.39 -15.26
CA THR A 138 2.54 -6.41 -15.34
C THR A 138 3.59 -6.19 -14.25
N VAL A 139 4.09 -4.95 -14.10
CA VAL A 139 5.07 -4.62 -13.05
C VAL A 139 4.52 -4.90 -11.66
N LEU A 140 3.27 -4.49 -11.38
CA LEU A 140 2.64 -4.70 -10.08
C LEU A 140 2.49 -6.19 -9.74
N VAL A 141 2.08 -7.00 -10.72
CA VAL A 141 1.90 -8.45 -10.56
C VAL A 141 3.24 -9.16 -10.44
N LEU A 142 4.22 -8.85 -11.32
CA LEU A 142 5.54 -9.48 -11.31
C LEU A 142 6.28 -9.20 -10.00
N ILE A 143 6.36 -7.93 -9.58
CA ILE A 143 7.03 -7.58 -8.33
C ILE A 143 6.39 -8.31 -7.16
N ARG A 144 5.06 -8.40 -7.10
CA ARG A 144 4.35 -9.14 -6.05
C ARG A 144 4.71 -10.63 -6.02
N ILE A 145 4.86 -11.26 -7.20
CA ILE A 145 5.27 -12.67 -7.29
C ILE A 145 6.71 -12.82 -6.79
N PHE A 146 7.61 -11.94 -7.24
CA PHE A 146 9.01 -11.92 -6.78
C PHE A 146 9.12 -11.69 -5.27
N GLU A 147 8.39 -10.73 -4.72
CA GLU A 147 8.34 -10.50 -3.26
C GLU A 147 7.84 -11.74 -2.51
N LYS A 148 6.81 -12.41 -3.05
CA LYS A 148 6.25 -13.59 -2.41
C LYS A 148 7.17 -14.81 -2.47
N GLU A 149 7.91 -15.01 -3.55
CA GLU A 149 8.75 -16.20 -3.73
C GLU A 149 10.19 -16.02 -3.25
N ILE A 150 10.81 -14.86 -3.50
CA ILE A 150 12.22 -14.62 -3.21
C ILE A 150 12.38 -14.04 -1.81
N ILE A 151 11.65 -12.97 -1.51
CA ILE A 151 11.78 -12.28 -0.22
C ILE A 151 11.21 -13.14 0.91
N ARG A 152 10.16 -13.91 0.65
CA ARG A 152 9.53 -14.77 1.65
C ARG A 152 10.30 -16.07 1.93
N LYS A 153 11.14 -16.56 1.00
CA LYS A 153 12.05 -17.70 1.24
C LYS A 153 13.30 -17.32 2.03
N ASP A 154 13.85 -16.13 1.79
CA ASP A 154 15.07 -15.68 2.47
C ASP A 154 14.80 -14.81 3.71
N LEU A 155 13.65 -14.10 3.72
CA LEU A 155 13.14 -13.38 4.88
C LEU A 155 12.04 -14.20 5.56
N ILE A 156 12.35 -15.35 6.09
CA ILE A 156 11.76 -15.77 7.36
C ILE A 156 12.30 -14.76 8.37
N LEU A 157 11.67 -13.57 8.37
CA LEU A 157 12.01 -12.45 9.22
C LEU A 157 12.09 -12.98 10.63
N LYS A 158 13.26 -12.84 11.24
CA LYS A 158 13.39 -12.95 12.68
C LYS A 158 12.43 -11.92 13.25
N LYS A 159 11.36 -12.37 13.86
CA LYS A 159 10.39 -11.50 14.50
C LYS A 159 10.66 -11.46 15.98
N HIS A 160 10.72 -10.25 16.54
CA HIS A 160 10.87 -10.05 17.96
C HIS A 160 9.56 -10.43 18.67
N MET A 161 9.65 -11.41 19.54
CA MET A 161 8.52 -11.96 20.27
C MET A 161 8.69 -11.70 21.77
N LYS A 162 7.58 -11.41 22.43
CA LYS A 162 7.50 -11.29 23.88
C LYS A 162 6.51 -12.30 24.40
N ALA A 163 6.96 -13.16 25.31
CA ALA A 163 6.08 -14.01 26.08
C ALA A 163 6.09 -13.62 27.56
N ILE A 164 4.96 -13.84 28.17
CA ILE A 164 4.79 -13.68 29.61
C ILE A 164 4.26 -15.01 30.12
N ILE A 165 5.02 -15.64 31.00
CA ILE A 165 4.70 -16.90 31.63
C ILE A 165 4.63 -16.75 33.14
N LEU A 166 3.79 -17.55 33.78
CA LEU A 166 3.69 -17.69 35.22
C LEU A 166 4.28 -19.04 35.62
N CYS A 167 5.09 -19.08 36.66
CA CYS A 167 5.68 -20.31 37.17
C CYS A 167 5.86 -20.27 38.69
N ASN A 168 6.00 -21.44 39.29
CA ASN A 168 6.31 -21.56 40.70
C ASN A 168 7.78 -21.13 40.96
N ASN A 169 8.02 -20.48 42.08
CA ASN A 169 9.35 -20.02 42.47
C ASN A 169 10.38 -21.15 42.62
N ASN A 170 9.94 -22.37 42.92
CA ASN A 170 10.81 -23.55 43.09
C ASN A 170 11.34 -24.06 41.75
N ASP A 171 10.59 -23.89 40.66
CA ASP A 171 10.89 -24.49 39.36
C ASP A 171 11.64 -23.51 38.41
N ILE A 172 11.95 -22.31 38.90
CA ILE A 172 12.54 -21.23 38.06
C ILE A 172 13.85 -21.64 37.43
N HIS A 173 14.75 -22.34 38.16
CA HIS A 173 16.05 -22.75 37.63
C HIS A 173 15.91 -23.77 36.50
N GLU A 174 14.98 -24.71 36.63
CA GLU A 174 14.70 -25.69 35.62
C GLU A 174 14.08 -25.05 34.36
N ILE A 175 13.16 -24.12 34.57
CA ILE A 175 12.51 -23.35 33.48
C ILE A 175 13.54 -22.52 32.71
N TYR A 176 14.46 -21.83 33.39
CA TYR A 176 15.55 -21.11 32.73
C TYR A 176 16.46 -22.02 31.90
N ALA A 177 16.78 -23.23 32.38
CA ALA A 177 17.56 -24.21 31.64
C ALA A 177 16.82 -24.64 30.37
N HIS A 178 15.54 -24.94 30.46
CA HIS A 178 14.70 -25.31 29.32
C HIS A 178 14.56 -24.16 28.30
N LEU A 179 14.37 -22.90 28.76
CA LEU A 179 14.30 -21.74 27.90
C LEU A 179 15.58 -21.53 27.10
N ASN A 180 16.75 -21.61 27.76
CA ASN A 180 18.04 -21.46 27.11
C ASN A 180 18.34 -22.60 26.13
N GLN A 181 17.80 -23.79 26.34
CA GLN A 181 17.97 -24.92 25.43
C GLN A 181 17.05 -24.82 24.19
N LYS A 182 15.85 -24.28 24.35
CA LYS A 182 14.81 -24.24 23.30
C LYS A 182 14.90 -22.99 22.39
N PHE A 183 15.41 -21.87 22.91
CA PHE A 183 15.54 -20.63 22.16
C PHE A 183 17.00 -20.35 21.81
N GLU A 184 17.28 -20.13 20.52
CA GLU A 184 18.65 -19.84 20.04
C GLU A 184 19.17 -18.48 20.51
N THR A 185 18.27 -17.49 20.67
CA THR A 185 18.62 -16.12 21.06
C THR A 185 17.57 -15.58 22.04
N ILE A 186 17.99 -15.27 23.24
CA ILE A 186 17.15 -14.60 24.24
C ILE A 186 17.78 -13.23 24.50
N HIS A 187 17.04 -12.16 24.18
CA HIS A 187 17.51 -10.78 24.35
C HIS A 187 17.33 -10.28 25.79
N GLU A 188 16.22 -10.66 26.41
CA GLU A 188 15.88 -10.21 27.75
C GLU A 188 15.04 -11.28 28.47
N ILE A 189 15.41 -11.55 29.70
CA ILE A 189 14.57 -12.27 30.64
C ILE A 189 14.42 -11.41 31.89
N SER A 190 13.19 -11.01 32.20
CA SER A 190 12.90 -10.26 33.42
C SER A 190 11.92 -11.02 34.30
N LYS A 191 12.24 -11.06 35.61
CA LYS A 191 11.42 -11.70 36.64
C LYS A 191 10.72 -10.62 37.49
N LYS A 192 9.42 -10.78 37.69
CA LYS A 192 8.64 -9.97 38.65
C LYS A 192 7.80 -10.90 39.52
N LYS A 193 7.65 -10.56 40.81
CA LYS A 193 6.70 -11.26 41.70
C LYS A 193 5.27 -11.12 41.15
N ALA A 194 4.47 -12.19 41.20
CA ALA A 194 3.06 -12.11 40.87
C ALA A 194 2.29 -11.38 41.98
N GLN A 195 1.38 -10.48 41.58
CA GLN A 195 0.72 -9.52 42.46
C GLN A 195 -0.19 -10.10 43.56
N ASN A 196 -0.48 -11.39 43.58
CA ASN A 196 -1.43 -11.96 44.56
C ASN A 196 -1.01 -13.32 45.19
N THR A 197 0.18 -13.80 44.91
CA THR A 197 0.64 -15.10 45.43
C THR A 197 2.17 -15.07 45.64
N ASP A 198 2.61 -15.23 46.89
CA ASP A 198 4.04 -15.22 47.25
C ASP A 198 4.85 -16.35 46.60
N ASN A 199 4.23 -17.42 46.15
CA ASN A 199 4.89 -18.61 45.59
C ASN A 199 5.04 -18.60 44.05
N PHE A 200 4.50 -17.59 43.36
CA PHE A 200 4.56 -17.52 41.89
C PHE A 200 5.34 -16.32 41.39
N SER A 201 6.08 -16.52 40.30
CA SER A 201 6.80 -15.46 39.61
C SER A 201 6.32 -15.34 38.18
N LYS A 202 6.22 -14.09 37.72
CA LYS A 202 5.96 -13.73 36.31
C LYS A 202 7.28 -13.53 35.60
N ILE A 203 7.57 -14.35 34.60
CA ILE A 203 8.76 -14.24 33.76
C ILE A 203 8.35 -13.65 32.41
N THR A 204 9.03 -12.60 31.99
CA THR A 204 8.88 -12.00 30.66
C THR A 204 10.11 -12.33 29.86
N ILE A 205 9.90 -12.92 28.68
CA ILE A 205 10.94 -13.38 27.76
C ILE A 205 10.83 -12.57 26.48
N ARG A 206 11.95 -12.00 26.02
CA ARG A 206 12.07 -11.41 24.68
C ARG A 206 13.05 -12.22 23.85
N THR A 207 12.61 -12.72 22.71
CA THR A 207 13.40 -13.58 21.84
C THR A 207 13.09 -13.32 20.38
N GLU A 208 13.96 -13.78 19.48
CA GLU A 208 13.71 -13.80 18.05
C GLU A 208 13.24 -15.19 17.59
N ILE A 209 12.16 -15.23 16.83
CA ILE A 209 11.67 -16.48 16.25
C ILE A 209 11.58 -16.36 14.73
N LYS A 210 12.24 -17.31 14.05
CA LYS A 210 12.12 -17.50 12.61
C LYS A 210 10.97 -18.47 12.33
N ALA A 211 9.81 -17.96 11.94
CA ALA A 211 8.67 -18.79 11.53
C ALA A 211 7.66 -18.02 10.68
N ALA A 212 6.90 -18.73 9.86
CA ALA A 212 5.78 -18.17 9.12
C ALA A 212 4.64 -17.69 10.05
N SER A 213 4.47 -18.36 11.21
CA SER A 213 3.54 -18.00 12.28
C SER A 213 4.30 -17.97 13.61
N PRO A 214 4.99 -16.87 13.95
CA PRO A 214 5.88 -16.81 15.10
C PRO A 214 5.15 -16.98 16.42
N ILE A 215 3.93 -16.46 16.55
CA ILE A 215 3.09 -16.63 17.74
C ILE A 215 2.80 -18.12 17.99
N ASN A 216 2.34 -18.84 16.97
CA ASN A 216 2.01 -20.27 17.09
C ASN A 216 3.26 -21.10 17.43
N LYS A 217 4.39 -20.80 16.78
CA LYS A 217 5.65 -21.51 17.06
C LYS A 217 6.14 -21.21 18.48
N MET A 218 6.07 -19.97 18.94
CA MET A 218 6.45 -19.62 20.31
C MET A 218 5.54 -20.31 21.33
N THR A 219 4.25 -20.31 21.12
CA THR A 219 3.28 -21.00 21.98
C THR A 219 3.54 -22.50 22.02
N GLN A 220 3.85 -23.12 20.87
CA GLN A 220 4.20 -24.54 20.80
C GLN A 220 5.45 -24.86 21.61
N ILE A 221 6.52 -24.07 21.46
CA ILE A 221 7.79 -24.25 22.21
C ILE A 221 7.54 -24.09 23.71
N LEU A 222 6.75 -23.10 24.13
CA LEU A 222 6.42 -22.87 25.55
C LEU A 222 5.57 -23.99 26.13
N ASN A 223 4.62 -24.56 25.38
CA ASN A 223 3.81 -25.69 25.84
C ASN A 223 4.61 -26.99 26.08
N GLU A 224 5.82 -27.10 25.52
CA GLU A 224 6.72 -28.22 25.78
C GLU A 224 7.51 -28.08 27.10
N ILE A 225 7.46 -26.94 27.76
CA ILE A 225 8.13 -26.67 29.04
C ILE A 225 7.15 -27.03 30.18
N PRO A 226 7.53 -27.92 31.09
CA PRO A 226 6.65 -28.29 32.22
C PRO A 226 6.51 -27.16 33.24
N ASN A 227 5.45 -27.19 33.99
CA ASN A 227 5.20 -26.31 35.16
C ASN A 227 5.14 -24.81 34.83
N ILE A 228 4.68 -24.42 33.64
CA ILE A 228 4.46 -23.02 33.26
C ILE A 228 3.03 -22.79 32.80
N ASP A 229 2.48 -21.62 33.12
CA ASP A 229 1.26 -21.10 32.55
C ASP A 229 1.55 -19.93 31.62
N ILE A 230 1.11 -20.01 30.38
CA ILE A 230 1.30 -18.95 29.38
C ILE A 230 0.22 -17.89 29.57
N ILE A 231 0.62 -16.67 29.99
CA ILE A 231 -0.30 -15.55 30.17
C ILE A 231 -0.53 -14.81 28.85
N ALA A 232 0.53 -14.53 28.09
CA ALA A 232 0.45 -13.80 26.84
C ALA A 232 1.66 -14.11 25.95
N VAL A 233 1.41 -14.17 24.63
CA VAL A 233 2.43 -14.21 23.59
C VAL A 233 2.08 -13.13 22.58
N GLN A 234 2.99 -12.21 22.30
CA GLN A 234 2.77 -11.10 21.37
C GLN A 234 4.02 -10.80 20.55
N GLU A 235 3.81 -10.31 19.33
CA GLU A 235 4.86 -9.77 18.48
C GLU A 235 5.17 -8.34 18.92
N ILE A 236 6.46 -7.98 18.97
CA ILE A 236 6.92 -6.63 19.30
C ILE A 236 7.47 -6.00 18.01
N TYR A 237 7.03 -4.80 17.71
CA TYR A 237 7.60 -3.96 16.67
C TYR A 237 8.57 -2.98 17.34
N GLU A 238 9.86 -3.10 17.03
CA GLU A 238 10.86 -2.10 17.40
C GLU A 238 10.89 -0.93 16.40
#